data_df3717ac0564b6ef866dff0095eceeab
#
_entry.id   df3717ac0564b6ef866dff0095eceeab
#
_cell.length_a   1.000
_cell.length_b   1.000
_cell.length_c   1.000
_cell.angle_alpha   90.00
_cell.angle_beta   90.00
_cell.angle_gamma   90.00
#
_symmetry.space_group_name_H-M   'P 1'
#
loop_
_entity.id
_entity.type
_entity.pdbx_description
1 polymer ?
#
loop_
_entity_poly.entity_id
_entity_poly.type
_entity_poly.pdbx_seq_one_letter_code
_entity_poly.pdbx_strand_id
1 'polypeptide(L)'
;MLALEAKNPLLSDIKSAIENIIFTGNQANGSVISTNIISITDKLRHEILKILVSYSDKIPHPASGPEGNKENKSRTNSRTLIRWQILAYVASIDLTIAKWFESHLDALSILHELGYEQATQGLWAIWAAEGHPLSYQQGKISGTKAWCSGANIVDFGLMTYRDKDGQAQLLMVDMQQSGIKIDNSAWQAVGMQATDTATIHLDQVVASNVGAANAYLDRVGFWHGAAGIAACWYGAAACLASYLISAYQQKPSNYKAMYLGQIGTALAVTQQYFHHLAELIDNKPTQSHELAIRQLRSSVEQLAREVIEVVGQALGAAPFCNNAHFARLSADLTVFIRQSHGAFDLQKIGELSSMLASESASKLTNDDSSDFINRQGNIWQL
;
A
#
# COMPACT_ATOMS: atom_id res chain seq x y z
N MET A 1 -7.63 7.98 -21.07
CA MET A 1 -6.87 7.73 -19.84
C MET A 1 -5.95 8.89 -19.41
N LEU A 2 -5.68 9.87 -20.25
CA LEU A 2 -4.73 10.97 -20.00
C LEU A 2 -5.36 12.29 -19.50
N ALA A 3 -6.65 12.36 -19.28
CA ALA A 3 -7.34 13.64 -18.98
C ALA A 3 -7.71 13.87 -17.51
N LEU A 4 -7.33 12.98 -16.59
CA LEU A 4 -7.62 13.06 -15.15
C LEU A 4 -6.36 13.02 -14.27
N GLU A 5 -5.18 13.26 -14.82
CA GLU A 5 -4.02 13.59 -14.00
C GLU A 5 -4.27 14.96 -13.38
N ALA A 6 -4.93 14.95 -12.23
CA ALA A 6 -4.87 16.08 -11.33
C ALA A 6 -3.39 16.45 -11.19
N LYS A 7 -3.04 17.70 -11.48
CA LYS A 7 -1.66 18.16 -11.36
C LYS A 7 -1.18 17.92 -9.94
N ASN A 8 -0.43 16.85 -9.76
CA ASN A 8 0.28 16.53 -8.52
C ASN A 8 1.75 16.94 -8.72
N PRO A 9 2.14 18.16 -8.39
CA PRO A 9 3.49 18.67 -8.61
C PRO A 9 4.53 17.81 -7.87
N LEU A 10 4.21 17.35 -6.65
CA LEU A 10 5.11 16.52 -5.86
C LEU A 10 5.38 15.17 -6.55
N LEU A 11 4.35 14.54 -7.12
CA LEU A 11 4.54 13.33 -7.93
C LEU A 11 5.41 13.60 -9.17
N SER A 12 5.23 14.75 -9.82
CA SER A 12 6.06 15.12 -10.97
C SER A 12 7.53 15.28 -10.59
N ASP A 13 7.81 15.92 -9.45
CA ASP A 13 9.17 16.09 -8.93
C ASP A 13 9.82 14.74 -8.59
N ILE A 14 9.08 13.87 -7.91
CA ILE A 14 9.52 12.50 -7.56
C ILE A 14 9.79 11.69 -8.84
N LYS A 15 8.90 11.73 -9.84
CA LYS A 15 9.09 11.08 -11.14
C LYS A 15 10.40 11.52 -11.77
N SER A 16 10.60 12.82 -11.92
CA SER A 16 11.81 13.38 -12.53
C SER A 16 13.08 12.98 -11.78
N ALA A 17 13.05 12.98 -10.44
CA ALA A 17 14.19 12.57 -9.63
C ALA A 17 14.54 11.07 -9.83
N ILE A 18 13.55 10.20 -9.88
CA ILE A 18 13.75 8.75 -10.08
C ILE A 18 14.22 8.48 -11.52
N GLU A 19 13.60 9.09 -12.53
CA GLU A 19 14.00 8.93 -13.93
C GLU A 19 15.46 9.35 -14.16
N ASN A 20 15.91 10.44 -13.54
CA ASN A 20 17.31 10.86 -13.61
C ASN A 20 18.28 9.82 -13.07
N ILE A 21 17.96 9.13 -11.97
CA ILE A 21 18.81 8.06 -11.42
C ILE A 21 18.82 6.84 -12.35
N ILE A 22 17.65 6.42 -12.82
CA ILE A 22 17.54 5.29 -13.74
C ILE A 22 18.33 5.55 -15.02
N PHE A 23 18.27 6.78 -15.54
CA PHE A 23 18.99 7.18 -16.73
C PHE A 23 20.53 7.17 -16.50
N THR A 24 21.01 7.78 -15.42
CA THR A 24 22.44 7.83 -15.10
C THR A 24 23.01 6.47 -14.74
N GLY A 25 22.26 5.64 -14.01
CA GLY A 25 22.66 4.27 -13.66
C GLY A 25 22.78 3.36 -14.88
N ASN A 26 21.93 3.52 -15.89
CA ASN A 26 22.01 2.76 -17.13
C ASN A 26 23.17 3.19 -18.04
N GLN A 27 23.52 4.47 -18.09
CA GLN A 27 24.71 4.95 -18.81
C GLN A 27 26.02 4.38 -18.25
N ALA A 28 26.13 4.31 -16.92
CA ALA A 28 27.31 3.75 -16.26
C ALA A 28 27.52 2.25 -16.57
N ASN A 29 26.47 1.51 -16.92
CA ASN A 29 26.52 0.08 -17.24
C ASN A 29 26.67 -0.22 -18.73
N GLY A 30 26.86 0.80 -19.61
CA GLY A 30 27.06 0.61 -21.05
C GLY A 30 25.84 0.03 -21.82
N SER A 31 24.66 0.02 -21.20
CA SER A 31 23.43 -0.46 -21.81
C SER A 31 22.87 0.59 -22.74
N VAL A 32 22.76 0.28 -24.04
CA VAL A 32 22.01 1.11 -24.99
C VAL A 32 20.55 1.15 -24.50
N ILE A 33 20.04 2.36 -24.24
CA ILE A 33 18.69 2.61 -23.76
C ILE A 33 17.71 2.18 -24.86
N SER A 34 17.29 0.92 -24.82
CA SER A 34 16.00 0.52 -25.33
C SER A 34 15.00 0.81 -24.22
N THR A 35 13.99 1.60 -24.47
CA THR A 35 12.96 2.08 -23.52
C THR A 35 12.16 0.98 -22.82
N ASN A 36 12.52 -0.28 -22.97
CA ASN A 36 11.75 -1.46 -22.58
C ASN A 36 12.43 -2.44 -21.61
N ILE A 37 13.66 -2.18 -21.11
CA ILE A 37 14.33 -3.14 -20.23
C ILE A 37 15.00 -2.39 -19.07
N ILE A 38 14.24 -2.10 -18.03
CA ILE A 38 14.81 -1.62 -16.76
C ILE A 38 15.08 -2.86 -15.91
N SER A 39 16.33 -3.30 -15.87
CA SER A 39 16.76 -4.23 -14.83
C SER A 39 17.10 -3.44 -13.59
N ILE A 40 16.21 -3.45 -12.59
CA ILE A 40 16.45 -2.77 -11.33
C ILE A 40 17.31 -3.66 -10.44
N THR A 41 18.57 -3.23 -10.24
CA THR A 41 19.52 -3.89 -9.33
C THR A 41 19.24 -3.47 -7.88
N ASP A 42 19.75 -4.23 -6.92
CA ASP A 42 19.59 -3.88 -5.48
C ASP A 42 20.24 -2.53 -5.17
N LYS A 43 21.37 -2.21 -5.77
CA LYS A 43 21.98 -0.87 -5.64
C LYS A 43 21.03 0.23 -6.11
N LEU A 44 20.40 0.06 -7.28
CA LEU A 44 19.46 1.04 -7.82
C LEU A 44 18.19 1.16 -6.95
N ARG A 45 17.70 0.04 -6.39
CA ARG A 45 16.60 0.08 -5.41
C ARG A 45 16.92 0.95 -4.21
N HIS A 46 18.12 0.79 -3.63
CA HIS A 46 18.54 1.60 -2.49
C HIS A 46 18.72 3.08 -2.85
N GLU A 47 19.23 3.40 -4.03
CA GLU A 47 19.37 4.79 -4.50
C GLU A 47 17.99 5.44 -4.69
N ILE A 48 17.05 4.74 -5.32
CA ILE A 48 15.66 5.22 -5.47
C ILE A 48 15.01 5.39 -4.10
N LEU A 49 15.15 4.41 -3.19
CA LEU A 49 14.58 4.48 -1.85
C LEU A 49 15.11 5.70 -1.07
N LYS A 50 16.42 5.98 -1.13
CA LYS A 50 17.02 7.17 -0.48
C LYS A 50 16.40 8.48 -0.98
N ILE A 51 16.16 8.58 -2.30
CA ILE A 51 15.46 9.75 -2.84
C ILE A 51 14.03 9.82 -2.32
N LEU A 52 13.29 8.73 -2.37
CA LEU A 52 11.91 8.69 -1.88
C LEU A 52 11.82 9.12 -0.40
N VAL A 53 12.73 8.63 0.44
CA VAL A 53 12.82 9.01 1.86
C VAL A 53 13.09 10.51 2.02
N SER A 54 13.89 11.13 1.14
CA SER A 54 14.13 12.58 1.18
C SER A 54 12.89 13.44 0.86
N TYR A 55 11.84 12.85 0.33
CA TYR A 55 10.56 13.51 0.09
C TYR A 55 9.52 13.24 1.17
N SER A 56 9.82 12.40 2.17
CA SER A 56 8.82 11.92 3.14
C SER A 56 8.10 13.05 3.87
N ASP A 57 8.82 14.10 4.27
CA ASP A 57 8.24 15.26 4.96
C ASP A 57 7.26 16.08 4.10
N LYS A 58 7.34 15.92 2.76
CA LYS A 58 6.45 16.61 1.81
C LYS A 58 5.23 15.76 1.46
N ILE A 59 5.28 14.45 1.73
CA ILE A 59 4.18 13.53 1.41
C ILE A 59 3.16 13.59 2.54
N PRO A 60 1.91 13.99 2.27
CA PRO A 60 0.94 14.18 3.33
C PRO A 60 0.58 12.87 4.03
N HIS A 61 0.33 12.94 5.34
CA HIS A 61 -0.33 11.84 6.04
C HIS A 61 -1.76 11.69 5.55
N PRO A 62 -2.32 10.45 5.52
CA PRO A 62 -3.74 10.27 5.23
C PRO A 62 -4.59 11.07 6.21
N ALA A 63 -5.76 11.51 5.76
CA ALA A 63 -6.70 12.26 6.61
C ALA A 63 -6.18 13.58 7.20
N SER A 64 -5.06 14.12 6.69
CA SER A 64 -4.52 15.38 7.21
C SER A 64 -5.32 16.63 6.78
N GLY A 65 -6.46 16.43 6.15
CA GLY A 65 -7.40 17.48 5.73
C GLY A 65 -6.95 18.27 4.49
N PRO A 66 -7.82 19.09 3.91
CA PRO A 66 -7.45 19.95 2.79
C PRO A 66 -6.59 21.12 3.26
N GLU A 67 -5.50 21.40 2.57
CA GLU A 67 -4.78 22.66 2.69
C GLU A 67 -5.61 23.80 2.09
N GLY A 68 -5.91 24.83 2.89
CA GLY A 68 -6.52 26.08 2.40
C GLY A 68 -8.02 26.20 2.58
N ASN A 69 -8.53 27.43 2.43
CA ASN A 69 -9.89 27.86 2.65
C ASN A 69 -10.93 26.86 2.10
N LYS A 70 -11.95 26.60 2.92
CA LYS A 70 -13.09 25.70 2.65
C LYS A 70 -13.87 25.97 1.35
N GLU A 71 -13.56 27.03 0.59
CA GLU A 71 -14.34 27.50 -0.56
C GLU A 71 -13.87 26.96 -1.92
N ASN A 72 -12.68 26.34 -2.02
CA ASN A 72 -12.16 25.78 -3.30
C ASN A 72 -11.88 24.28 -3.19
N LYS A 73 -12.93 23.48 -3.01
CA LYS A 73 -12.88 22.00 -3.02
C LYS A 73 -12.78 21.46 -4.44
N SER A 74 -11.63 21.64 -5.11
CA SER A 74 -11.35 20.88 -6.32
C SER A 74 -10.95 19.45 -5.94
N ARG A 75 -11.52 18.45 -6.62
CA ARG A 75 -11.14 17.01 -6.50
C ARG A 75 -9.63 16.76 -6.65
N THR A 76 -8.91 17.75 -7.16
CA THR A 76 -7.48 17.67 -7.48
C THR A 76 -6.57 17.82 -6.25
N ASN A 77 -7.08 18.25 -5.09
CA ASN A 77 -6.28 18.62 -3.92
C ASN A 77 -6.46 17.67 -2.72
N SER A 78 -6.97 16.45 -2.91
CA SER A 78 -7.03 15.45 -1.84
C SER A 78 -5.62 15.03 -1.44
N ARG A 79 -5.25 15.24 -0.17
CA ARG A 79 -3.94 14.88 0.39
C ARG A 79 -3.74 13.37 0.45
N THR A 80 -4.80 12.65 0.80
CA THR A 80 -4.80 11.19 0.78
C THR A 80 -4.58 10.66 -0.64
N LEU A 81 -5.23 11.26 -1.66
CA LEU A 81 -5.03 10.85 -3.05
C LEU A 81 -3.61 11.12 -3.56
N ILE A 82 -3.00 12.26 -3.19
CA ILE A 82 -1.61 12.58 -3.53
C ILE A 82 -0.68 11.47 -3.07
N ARG A 83 -0.80 11.05 -1.81
CA ARG A 83 -0.02 9.95 -1.24
C ARG A 83 -0.23 8.64 -2.00
N TRP A 84 -1.47 8.27 -2.28
CA TRP A 84 -1.78 7.03 -3.02
C TRP A 84 -1.27 7.05 -4.45
N GLN A 85 -1.30 8.19 -5.13
CA GLN A 85 -0.72 8.34 -6.47
C GLN A 85 0.79 8.11 -6.46
N ILE A 86 1.49 8.61 -5.43
CA ILE A 86 2.94 8.40 -5.26
C ILE A 86 3.22 6.91 -5.01
N LEU A 87 2.49 6.27 -4.10
CA LEU A 87 2.64 4.82 -3.81
C LEU A 87 2.36 3.97 -5.05
N ALA A 88 1.30 4.27 -5.80
CA ALA A 88 0.97 3.56 -7.04
C ALA A 88 2.06 3.74 -8.11
N TYR A 89 2.63 4.93 -8.25
CA TYR A 89 3.73 5.18 -9.16
C TYR A 89 4.99 4.39 -8.77
N VAL A 90 5.39 4.42 -7.50
CA VAL A 90 6.55 3.66 -7.04
C VAL A 90 6.35 2.16 -7.25
N ALA A 91 5.14 1.66 -6.99
CA ALA A 91 4.77 0.26 -7.22
C ALA A 91 4.79 -0.14 -8.70
N SER A 92 4.54 0.80 -9.61
CA SER A 92 4.67 0.56 -11.06
C SER A 92 6.11 0.38 -11.53
N ILE A 93 7.07 0.85 -10.73
CA ILE A 93 8.51 0.71 -11.02
C ILE A 93 9.05 -0.58 -10.41
N ASP A 94 8.83 -0.78 -9.10
CA ASP A 94 9.34 -1.96 -8.38
C ASP A 94 8.56 -2.15 -7.06
N LEU A 95 7.96 -3.34 -6.87
CA LEU A 95 7.14 -3.62 -5.69
C LEU A 95 7.97 -3.80 -4.42
N THR A 96 9.25 -4.12 -4.52
CA THR A 96 10.16 -4.16 -3.37
C THR A 96 10.34 -2.75 -2.79
N ILE A 97 10.66 -1.77 -3.66
CA ILE A 97 10.79 -0.37 -3.26
C ILE A 97 9.47 0.13 -2.68
N ALA A 98 8.34 -0.19 -3.34
CA ALA A 98 7.03 0.20 -2.86
C ALA A 98 6.73 -0.36 -1.47
N LYS A 99 7.08 -1.63 -1.20
CA LYS A 99 6.88 -2.26 0.10
C LYS A 99 7.70 -1.59 1.20
N TRP A 100 8.96 -1.28 0.94
CA TRP A 100 9.81 -0.59 1.92
C TRP A 100 9.33 0.84 2.16
N PHE A 101 9.02 1.57 1.08
CA PHE A 101 8.61 2.97 1.17
C PHE A 101 7.21 3.14 1.76
N GLU A 102 6.27 2.26 1.42
CA GLU A 102 4.92 2.24 2.04
C GLU A 102 5.04 2.01 3.55
N SER A 103 5.84 1.03 3.98
CA SER A 103 6.08 0.73 5.39
C SER A 103 6.75 1.89 6.13
N HIS A 104 7.67 2.61 5.49
CA HIS A 104 8.27 3.83 6.02
C HIS A 104 7.24 4.94 6.20
N LEU A 105 6.48 5.25 5.19
CA LEU A 105 5.46 6.27 5.26
C LEU A 105 4.35 5.93 6.27
N ASP A 106 3.97 4.64 6.40
CA ASP A 106 2.98 4.24 7.42
C ASP A 106 3.55 4.37 8.83
N ALA A 107 4.81 3.99 9.06
CA ALA A 107 5.49 4.20 10.34
C ALA A 107 5.50 5.68 10.74
N LEU A 108 5.83 6.60 9.81
CA LEU A 108 5.78 8.04 10.06
C LEU A 108 4.36 8.52 10.38
N SER A 109 3.34 7.99 9.69
CA SER A 109 1.94 8.35 9.95
C SER A 109 1.46 7.85 11.31
N ILE A 110 1.89 6.65 11.74
CA ILE A 110 1.64 6.10 13.08
C ILE A 110 2.25 7.02 14.15
N LEU A 111 3.52 7.38 13.99
CA LEU A 111 4.22 8.25 14.94
C LEU A 111 3.55 9.63 15.03
N HIS A 112 3.20 10.22 13.89
CA HIS A 112 2.48 11.49 13.83
C HIS A 112 1.12 11.42 14.56
N GLU A 113 0.29 10.41 14.26
CA GLU A 113 -1.03 10.23 14.86
C GLU A 113 -0.97 9.98 16.38
N LEU A 114 0.09 9.30 16.86
CA LEU A 114 0.30 9.01 18.27
C LEU A 114 1.14 10.08 19.01
N GLY A 115 1.49 11.20 18.36
CA GLY A 115 2.17 12.34 18.99
C GLY A 115 3.69 12.18 19.17
N TYR A 116 4.35 11.37 18.35
CA TYR A 116 5.81 11.13 18.38
C TYR A 116 6.56 11.82 17.24
N GLU A 117 6.24 13.06 16.92
CA GLU A 117 6.73 13.78 15.74
C GLU A 117 8.26 14.00 15.71
N GLN A 118 8.94 13.95 16.85
CA GLN A 118 10.38 14.19 16.94
C GLN A 118 11.26 13.03 16.42
N ALA A 119 10.67 11.90 16.09
CA ALA A 119 11.38 10.66 15.76
C ALA A 119 11.43 10.35 14.25
N THR A 120 11.39 11.37 13.37
CA THR A 120 11.15 11.15 11.93
C THR A 120 12.41 10.98 11.07
N GLN A 121 13.61 11.14 11.62
CA GLN A 121 14.85 10.92 10.87
C GLN A 121 15.12 9.42 10.65
N GLY A 122 15.79 9.09 9.52
CA GLY A 122 16.15 7.73 9.16
C GLY A 122 15.07 6.97 8.41
N LEU A 123 15.37 5.75 8.04
CA LEU A 123 14.45 4.82 7.37
C LEU A 123 13.72 3.98 8.42
N TRP A 124 12.41 4.00 8.37
CA TRP A 124 11.51 3.33 9.29
C TRP A 124 10.83 2.12 8.65
N ALA A 125 10.42 1.16 9.46
CA ALA A 125 9.46 0.13 9.06
C ALA A 125 8.44 -0.12 10.15
N ILE A 126 7.22 -0.56 9.76
CA ILE A 126 6.23 -1.14 10.66
C ILE A 126 6.12 -2.65 10.43
N TRP A 127 6.30 -3.43 11.49
CA TRP A 127 6.18 -4.89 11.49
C TRP A 127 5.11 -5.32 12.49
N ALA A 128 3.89 -5.44 11.97
CA ALA A 128 2.70 -5.72 12.76
C ALA A 128 2.27 -7.19 12.75
N ALA A 129 2.93 -8.06 11.97
CA ALA A 129 2.58 -9.48 11.95
C ALA A 129 2.78 -10.14 13.32
N GLU A 130 1.78 -10.87 13.78
CA GLU A 130 1.81 -11.66 15.02
C GLU A 130 2.23 -13.10 14.70
N GLY A 131 2.53 -13.91 15.72
CA GLY A 131 2.79 -15.35 15.55
C GLY A 131 3.94 -15.90 16.38
N HIS A 132 4.84 -15.05 16.89
CA HIS A 132 5.92 -15.48 17.79
C HIS A 132 5.87 -14.65 19.07
N PRO A 133 6.14 -15.27 20.24
CA PRO A 133 6.10 -14.56 21.52
C PRO A 133 7.26 -13.56 21.61
N LEU A 134 6.89 -12.33 21.96
CA LEU A 134 7.81 -11.29 22.40
C LEU A 134 7.55 -10.98 23.86
N SER A 135 8.60 -10.76 24.63
CA SER A 135 8.52 -10.30 26.01
C SER A 135 9.14 -8.91 26.13
N TYR A 136 8.43 -8.01 26.78
CA TYR A 136 8.91 -6.66 27.07
C TYR A 136 8.89 -6.40 28.55
N GLN A 137 10.06 -6.13 29.14
CA GLN A 137 10.23 -5.90 30.57
C GLN A 137 11.31 -4.85 30.80
N GLN A 138 11.06 -3.91 31.70
CA GLN A 138 12.04 -2.89 32.11
C GLN A 138 12.68 -2.13 30.93
N GLY A 139 11.90 -1.82 29.89
CA GLY A 139 12.39 -1.09 28.69
C GLY A 139 13.16 -1.97 27.71
N LYS A 140 13.16 -3.29 27.86
CA LYS A 140 13.87 -4.22 26.98
C LYS A 140 12.94 -5.26 26.39
N ILE A 141 13.14 -5.55 25.10
CA ILE A 141 12.42 -6.58 24.36
C ILE A 141 13.31 -7.78 24.08
N SER A 142 12.75 -8.98 24.23
CA SER A 142 13.38 -10.25 23.86
C SER A 142 12.37 -11.16 23.17
N GLY A 143 12.85 -12.02 22.27
CA GLY A 143 12.04 -12.99 21.55
C GLY A 143 12.26 -12.91 20.03
N THR A 144 11.23 -13.25 19.25
CA THR A 144 11.36 -13.37 17.80
C THR A 144 10.23 -12.59 17.10
N LYS A 145 10.58 -11.79 16.08
CA LYS A 145 9.63 -11.09 15.21
C LYS A 145 9.81 -11.57 13.78
N ALA A 146 8.80 -12.20 13.21
CA ALA A 146 8.80 -12.65 11.82
C ALA A 146 8.21 -11.58 10.87
N TRP A 147 8.38 -11.81 9.58
CA TRP A 147 7.83 -10.99 8.49
C TRP A 147 8.37 -9.54 8.46
N CYS A 148 9.63 -9.35 8.83
CA CYS A 148 10.27 -8.06 8.89
C CYS A 148 10.91 -7.69 7.54
N SER A 149 10.12 -7.18 6.60
CA SER A 149 10.62 -6.72 5.31
C SER A 149 11.57 -5.54 5.49
N GLY A 150 12.72 -5.55 4.81
CA GLY A 150 13.72 -4.50 4.87
C GLY A 150 14.50 -4.42 6.18
N ALA A 151 14.50 -5.47 7.01
CA ALA A 151 15.16 -5.45 8.32
C ALA A 151 16.66 -5.09 8.26
N ASN A 152 17.34 -5.43 7.15
CA ASN A 152 18.76 -5.15 6.95
C ASN A 152 19.07 -3.71 6.56
N ILE A 153 18.05 -2.89 6.21
CA ILE A 153 18.26 -1.55 5.66
C ILE A 153 17.61 -0.44 6.46
N VAL A 154 16.69 -0.76 7.39
CA VAL A 154 15.99 0.25 8.19
C VAL A 154 16.80 0.65 9.43
N ASP A 155 16.69 1.92 9.78
CA ASP A 155 17.31 2.46 11.00
C ASP A 155 16.45 2.16 12.24
N PHE A 156 15.12 2.20 12.07
CA PHE A 156 14.16 2.02 13.15
C PHE A 156 13.01 1.08 12.75
N GLY A 157 12.58 0.23 13.67
CA GLY A 157 11.43 -0.65 13.54
C GLY A 157 10.32 -0.30 14.54
N LEU A 158 9.09 -0.15 14.05
CA LEU A 158 7.90 -0.23 14.89
C LEU A 158 7.43 -1.69 14.93
N MET A 159 7.34 -2.27 16.12
CA MET A 159 7.00 -3.68 16.31
C MET A 159 5.80 -3.83 17.21
N THR A 160 4.79 -4.57 16.78
CA THR A 160 3.68 -4.96 17.66
C THR A 160 4.05 -6.17 18.49
N TYR A 161 3.57 -6.22 19.74
CA TYR A 161 3.58 -7.42 20.57
C TYR A 161 2.32 -7.48 21.42
N ARG A 162 2.00 -8.64 21.98
CA ARG A 162 0.94 -8.80 22.96
C ARG A 162 1.54 -8.86 24.36
N ASP A 163 1.05 -8.01 25.25
CA ASP A 163 1.43 -8.04 26.65
C ASP A 163 0.78 -9.22 27.40
N LYS A 164 1.09 -9.35 28.70
CA LYS A 164 0.56 -10.41 29.56
C LYS A 164 -0.98 -10.43 29.67
N ASP A 165 -1.62 -9.30 29.42
CA ASP A 165 -3.07 -9.12 29.49
C ASP A 165 -3.71 -9.31 28.08
N GLY A 166 -2.90 -9.70 27.08
CA GLY A 166 -3.32 -9.91 25.69
C GLY A 166 -3.54 -8.61 24.89
N GLN A 167 -3.21 -7.45 25.45
CA GLN A 167 -3.39 -6.17 24.78
C GLN A 167 -2.28 -5.93 23.77
N ALA A 168 -2.65 -5.39 22.60
CA ALA A 168 -1.68 -5.04 21.59
C ALA A 168 -0.89 -3.80 22.01
N GLN A 169 0.42 -3.90 21.97
CA GLN A 169 1.37 -2.82 22.27
C GLN A 169 2.20 -2.53 21.04
N LEU A 170 2.67 -1.30 20.89
CA LEU A 170 3.61 -0.90 19.84
C LEU A 170 4.92 -0.43 20.46
N LEU A 171 6.02 -0.97 19.99
CA LEU A 171 7.37 -0.63 20.42
C LEU A 171 8.18 -0.02 19.29
N MET A 172 8.94 1.00 19.62
CA MET A 172 9.99 1.58 18.76
C MET A 172 11.33 0.97 19.14
N VAL A 173 12.06 0.47 18.14
CA VAL A 173 13.36 -0.19 18.29
C VAL A 173 14.36 0.44 17.33
N ASP A 174 15.49 0.91 17.85
CA ASP A 174 16.67 1.26 17.05
C ASP A 174 17.36 -0.04 16.60
N MET A 175 17.51 -0.20 15.28
CA MET A 175 18.02 -1.43 14.68
C MET A 175 19.55 -1.57 14.72
N GLN A 176 20.27 -0.54 15.19
CA GLN A 176 21.74 -0.55 15.29
C GLN A 176 22.25 -1.15 16.61
N GLN A 177 21.35 -1.65 17.47
CA GLN A 177 21.72 -2.19 18.78
C GLN A 177 22.37 -3.59 18.69
N SER A 178 23.33 -3.85 19.58
CA SER A 178 23.76 -5.23 19.86
C SER A 178 22.60 -6.02 20.46
N GLY A 179 22.51 -7.32 20.19
CA GLY A 179 21.38 -8.16 20.63
C GLY A 179 20.30 -8.32 19.56
N ILE A 180 20.44 -7.66 18.42
CA ILE A 180 19.59 -7.87 17.24
C ILE A 180 20.31 -8.79 16.26
N LYS A 181 19.69 -9.94 15.96
CA LYS A 181 20.14 -10.84 14.89
C LYS A 181 19.05 -10.95 13.83
N ILE A 182 19.41 -10.62 12.60
CA ILE A 182 18.52 -10.71 11.44
C ILE A 182 18.78 -12.01 10.71
N ASP A 183 17.74 -12.80 10.45
CA ASP A 183 17.81 -14.10 9.78
C ASP A 183 16.85 -14.13 8.59
N ASN A 184 17.43 -14.14 7.38
CA ASN A 184 16.70 -14.20 6.11
C ASN A 184 16.59 -15.65 5.56
N SER A 185 17.14 -16.64 6.24
CA SER A 185 17.25 -18.03 5.74
C SER A 185 15.89 -18.67 5.42
N ALA A 186 14.83 -18.25 6.10
CA ALA A 186 13.47 -18.74 5.87
C ALA A 186 12.75 -18.06 4.67
N TRP A 187 13.33 -16.99 4.11
CA TRP A 187 12.71 -16.28 2.99
C TRP A 187 12.97 -16.96 1.66
N GLN A 188 12.04 -17.83 1.24
CA GLN A 188 12.15 -18.65 0.01
C GLN A 188 11.22 -18.14 -1.12
N ALA A 189 10.69 -16.93 -0.99
CA ALA A 189 9.75 -16.39 -1.97
C ALA A 189 10.43 -16.09 -3.30
N VAL A 190 9.80 -16.46 -4.42
CA VAL A 190 10.23 -16.06 -5.77
C VAL A 190 9.74 -14.65 -6.08
N GLY A 191 8.44 -14.38 -5.87
CA GLY A 191 7.91 -13.02 -5.90
C GLY A 191 8.19 -12.29 -4.60
N MET A 192 8.44 -11.00 -4.65
CA MET A 192 8.88 -10.18 -3.51
C MET A 192 10.22 -10.64 -2.90
N GLN A 193 11.02 -11.39 -3.66
CA GLN A 193 12.29 -11.94 -3.18
C GLN A 193 13.22 -10.84 -2.62
N ALA A 194 13.33 -9.74 -3.36
CA ALA A 194 14.23 -8.65 -3.02
C ALA A 194 13.77 -7.79 -1.82
N THR A 195 12.58 -8.03 -1.24
CA THR A 195 12.19 -7.38 0.01
C THR A 195 13.04 -7.82 1.17
N ASP A 196 13.77 -8.93 1.00
CA ASP A 196 14.69 -9.47 2.00
C ASP A 196 14.01 -9.59 3.36
N THR A 197 12.80 -10.19 3.35
CA THR A 197 11.96 -10.30 4.54
C THR A 197 12.57 -11.28 5.52
N ALA A 198 12.86 -10.81 6.72
CA ALA A 198 13.61 -11.54 7.74
C ALA A 198 12.74 -11.93 8.93
N THR A 199 13.30 -12.84 9.70
CA THR A 199 12.98 -13.06 11.11
C THR A 199 14.03 -12.35 11.96
N ILE A 200 13.60 -11.49 12.90
CA ILE A 200 14.48 -10.77 13.80
C ILE A 200 14.46 -11.47 15.16
N HIS A 201 15.63 -11.88 15.65
CA HIS A 201 15.82 -12.38 17.00
C HIS A 201 16.35 -11.25 17.87
N LEU A 202 15.67 -11.01 19.00
CA LEU A 202 15.92 -9.92 19.93
C LEU A 202 16.37 -10.52 21.28
N ASP A 203 17.50 -10.05 21.80
CA ASP A 203 18.01 -10.41 23.12
C ASP A 203 18.32 -9.15 23.93
N GLN A 204 17.45 -8.84 24.89
CA GLN A 204 17.55 -7.68 25.79
C GLN A 204 17.75 -6.34 25.07
N VAL A 205 17.11 -6.16 23.91
CA VAL A 205 17.19 -4.97 23.09
C VAL A 205 16.37 -3.84 23.72
N VAL A 206 16.93 -2.65 23.82
CA VAL A 206 16.21 -1.47 24.35
C VAL A 206 15.10 -1.07 23.38
N ALA A 207 13.91 -0.87 23.91
CA ALA A 207 12.75 -0.45 23.15
C ALA A 207 11.91 0.55 23.95
N SER A 208 11.14 1.38 23.26
CA SER A 208 10.26 2.37 23.87
C SER A 208 8.82 2.13 23.42
N ASN A 209 7.86 2.23 24.35
CA ASN A 209 6.44 2.18 24.00
C ASN A 209 6.04 3.39 23.15
N VAL A 210 5.20 3.13 22.15
CA VAL A 210 4.58 4.14 21.30
C VAL A 210 3.06 4.07 21.49
N GLY A 211 2.49 5.10 22.11
CA GLY A 211 1.09 5.14 22.46
C GLY A 211 0.71 4.28 23.67
N ALA A 212 -0.58 4.23 23.97
CA ALA A 212 -1.16 3.37 24.98
C ALA A 212 -1.43 1.95 24.45
N ALA A 213 -1.82 1.04 25.34
CA ALA A 213 -2.29 -0.30 24.96
C ALA A 213 -3.41 -0.18 23.91
N ASN A 214 -3.36 -1.02 22.90
CA ASN A 214 -4.24 -1.06 21.72
C ASN A 214 -4.23 0.20 20.82
N ALA A 215 -3.52 1.27 21.16
CA ALA A 215 -3.54 2.52 20.41
C ALA A 215 -3.19 2.32 18.91
N TYR A 216 -2.32 1.38 18.59
CA TYR A 216 -1.99 1.04 17.20
C TYR A 216 -3.20 0.51 16.41
N LEU A 217 -4.01 -0.37 17.02
CA LEU A 217 -5.17 -0.99 16.37
C LEU A 217 -6.40 -0.08 16.40
N ASP A 218 -6.56 0.70 17.48
CA ASP A 218 -7.74 1.53 17.73
C ASP A 218 -7.65 2.90 17.04
N ARG A 219 -6.45 3.30 16.59
CA ARG A 219 -6.28 4.56 15.86
C ARG A 219 -7.08 4.55 14.56
N VAL A 220 -7.64 5.69 14.22
CA VAL A 220 -8.42 5.87 12.98
C VAL A 220 -7.57 5.58 11.74
N GLY A 221 -6.32 6.03 11.75
CA GLY A 221 -5.35 5.86 10.66
C GLY A 221 -4.94 4.41 10.37
N PHE A 222 -5.28 3.43 11.21
CA PHE A 222 -5.02 2.01 10.93
C PHE A 222 -5.61 1.58 9.59
N TRP A 223 -6.86 1.94 9.33
CA TRP A 223 -7.52 1.64 8.05
C TRP A 223 -7.01 2.53 6.93
N HIS A 224 -6.71 3.79 7.20
CA HIS A 224 -6.17 4.70 6.19
C HIS A 224 -4.82 4.21 5.64
N GLY A 225 -3.93 3.67 6.50
CA GLY A 225 -2.69 3.01 6.10
C GLY A 225 -2.96 1.76 5.25
N ALA A 226 -3.94 0.93 5.67
CA ALA A 226 -4.33 -0.27 4.92
C ALA A 226 -4.76 0.02 3.47
N ALA A 227 -5.36 1.19 3.19
CA ALA A 227 -5.69 1.62 1.83
C ALA A 227 -4.45 1.98 1.00
N GLY A 228 -3.36 2.45 1.62
CA GLY A 228 -2.08 2.71 0.96
C GLY A 228 -1.47 1.46 0.32
N ILE A 229 -1.60 0.31 0.98
CA ILE A 229 -1.16 -0.99 0.42
C ILE A 229 -1.96 -1.33 -0.85
N ALA A 230 -3.28 -1.08 -0.86
CA ALA A 230 -4.10 -1.29 -2.05
C ALA A 230 -3.69 -0.37 -3.21
N ALA A 231 -3.24 0.86 -2.93
CA ALA A 231 -2.70 1.74 -3.96
C ALA A 231 -1.42 1.18 -4.60
N CYS A 232 -0.55 0.51 -3.83
CA CYS A 232 0.60 -0.21 -4.38
C CYS A 232 0.17 -1.35 -5.32
N TRP A 233 -0.80 -2.18 -4.90
CA TRP A 233 -1.31 -3.27 -5.75
C TRP A 233 -1.93 -2.73 -7.05
N TYR A 234 -2.72 -1.66 -6.95
CA TYR A 234 -3.33 -1.02 -8.11
C TYR A 234 -2.28 -0.48 -9.08
N GLY A 235 -1.25 0.21 -8.58
CA GLY A 235 -0.18 0.77 -9.42
C GLY A 235 0.56 -0.31 -10.22
N ALA A 236 0.88 -1.44 -9.59
CA ALA A 236 1.50 -2.58 -10.27
C ALA A 236 0.55 -3.22 -11.30
N ALA A 237 -0.73 -3.43 -10.97
CA ALA A 237 -1.72 -3.97 -11.89
C ALA A 237 -1.92 -3.05 -13.10
N ALA A 238 -2.04 -1.74 -12.90
CA ALA A 238 -2.15 -0.76 -13.97
C ALA A 238 -0.90 -0.74 -14.88
N CYS A 239 0.30 -0.92 -14.29
CA CYS A 239 1.52 -1.06 -15.07
C CYS A 239 1.52 -2.33 -15.93
N LEU A 240 1.13 -3.48 -15.39
CA LEU A 240 0.99 -4.72 -16.18
C LEU A 240 0.00 -4.54 -17.33
N ALA A 241 -1.14 -3.88 -17.09
CA ALA A 241 -2.12 -3.55 -18.14
C ALA A 241 -1.53 -2.66 -19.24
N SER A 242 -0.59 -1.77 -18.93
CA SER A 242 0.06 -0.88 -19.91
C SER A 242 0.86 -1.65 -20.98
N TYR A 243 1.39 -2.83 -20.65
CA TYR A 243 2.05 -3.70 -21.62
C TYR A 243 1.07 -4.21 -22.68
N LEU A 244 -0.18 -4.51 -22.29
CA LEU A 244 -1.21 -4.89 -23.26
C LEU A 244 -1.62 -3.71 -24.16
N ILE A 245 -1.70 -2.50 -23.59
CA ILE A 245 -1.92 -1.27 -24.38
C ILE A 245 -0.82 -1.10 -25.42
N SER A 246 0.45 -1.18 -25.01
CA SER A 246 1.60 -1.04 -25.91
C SER A 246 1.61 -2.12 -26.98
N ALA A 247 1.32 -3.38 -26.63
CA ALA A 247 1.24 -4.48 -27.57
C ALA A 247 0.08 -4.35 -28.56
N TYR A 248 -1.05 -3.76 -28.14
CA TYR A 248 -2.17 -3.45 -29.03
C TYR A 248 -1.79 -2.34 -30.01
N GLN A 249 -1.18 -1.25 -29.52
CA GLN A 249 -0.74 -0.14 -30.37
C GLN A 249 0.28 -0.58 -31.44
N GLN A 250 1.21 -1.46 -31.07
CA GLN A 250 2.21 -1.99 -32.04
C GLN A 250 1.59 -2.94 -33.06
N LYS A 251 0.68 -3.82 -32.65
CA LYS A 251 0.01 -4.79 -33.50
C LYS A 251 -1.42 -5.01 -33.04
N PRO A 252 -2.39 -4.20 -33.55
CA PRO A 252 -3.78 -4.33 -33.20
C PRO A 252 -4.36 -5.72 -33.52
N SER A 253 -5.27 -6.20 -32.67
CA SER A 253 -6.08 -7.39 -32.92
C SER A 253 -7.37 -7.31 -32.11
N ASN A 254 -8.44 -8.00 -32.58
CA ASN A 254 -9.73 -8.04 -31.91
C ASN A 254 -9.61 -8.66 -30.50
N TYR A 255 -8.76 -9.68 -30.32
CA TYR A 255 -8.53 -10.30 -29.02
C TYR A 255 -7.90 -9.35 -28.03
N LYS A 256 -6.85 -8.63 -28.42
CA LYS A 256 -6.23 -7.64 -27.56
C LYS A 256 -7.19 -6.50 -27.23
N ALA A 257 -8.02 -6.06 -28.18
CA ALA A 257 -9.04 -5.04 -27.94
C ALA A 257 -10.08 -5.54 -26.92
N MET A 258 -10.54 -6.78 -27.04
CA MET A 258 -11.47 -7.40 -26.10
C MET A 258 -10.89 -7.43 -24.68
N TYR A 259 -9.67 -7.94 -24.50
CA TYR A 259 -9.01 -8.01 -23.22
C TYR A 259 -8.72 -6.61 -22.63
N LEU A 260 -8.36 -5.63 -23.47
CA LEU A 260 -8.21 -4.24 -23.03
C LEU A 260 -9.54 -3.65 -22.55
N GLY A 261 -10.66 -3.96 -23.21
CA GLY A 261 -11.99 -3.55 -22.78
C GLY A 261 -12.32 -4.12 -21.40
N GLN A 262 -12.03 -5.40 -21.18
CA GLN A 262 -12.28 -6.10 -19.91
C GLN A 262 -11.51 -5.44 -18.75
N ILE A 263 -10.18 -5.44 -18.82
CA ILE A 263 -9.36 -4.91 -17.70
C ILE A 263 -9.43 -3.39 -17.60
N GLY A 264 -9.60 -2.68 -18.72
CA GLY A 264 -9.74 -1.23 -18.75
C GLY A 264 -10.98 -0.74 -18.02
N THR A 265 -12.10 -1.47 -18.15
CA THR A 265 -13.33 -1.19 -17.39
C THR A 265 -13.09 -1.37 -15.89
N ALA A 266 -12.54 -2.50 -15.47
CA ALA A 266 -12.26 -2.78 -14.06
C ALA A 266 -11.28 -1.76 -13.45
N LEU A 267 -10.20 -1.42 -14.16
CA LEU A 267 -9.25 -0.39 -13.74
C LEU A 267 -9.93 0.99 -13.58
N ALA A 268 -10.77 1.39 -14.53
CA ALA A 268 -11.43 2.69 -14.48
C ALA A 268 -12.40 2.80 -13.30
N VAL A 269 -13.21 1.76 -13.04
CA VAL A 269 -14.13 1.72 -11.89
C VAL A 269 -13.34 1.79 -10.58
N THR A 270 -12.28 0.98 -10.44
CA THR A 270 -11.44 0.98 -9.24
C THR A 270 -10.75 2.33 -9.02
N GLN A 271 -10.29 2.98 -10.09
CA GLN A 271 -9.70 4.32 -10.02
C GLN A 271 -10.70 5.34 -9.45
N GLN A 272 -11.95 5.32 -9.91
CA GLN A 272 -12.98 6.22 -9.39
C GLN A 272 -13.26 5.95 -7.92
N TYR A 273 -13.21 4.70 -7.48
CA TYR A 273 -13.39 4.36 -6.09
C TYR A 273 -12.25 4.89 -5.21
N PHE A 274 -10.99 4.84 -5.66
CA PHE A 274 -9.88 5.52 -4.97
C PHE A 274 -10.12 7.01 -4.82
N HIS A 275 -10.55 7.71 -5.88
CA HIS A 275 -10.85 9.14 -5.80
C HIS A 275 -11.95 9.45 -4.79
N HIS A 276 -13.06 8.72 -4.87
CA HIS A 276 -14.18 8.88 -3.93
C HIS A 276 -13.74 8.64 -2.48
N LEU A 277 -13.02 7.55 -2.23
CA LEU A 277 -12.60 7.19 -0.88
C LEU A 277 -11.56 8.17 -0.31
N ALA A 278 -10.65 8.68 -1.14
CA ALA A 278 -9.70 9.71 -0.71
C ALA A 278 -10.41 11.00 -0.28
N GLU A 279 -11.40 11.45 -1.05
CA GLU A 279 -12.26 12.59 -0.69
C GLU A 279 -13.04 12.32 0.62
N LEU A 280 -13.56 11.11 0.78
CA LEU A 280 -14.31 10.70 1.97
C LEU A 280 -13.43 10.76 3.22
N ILE A 281 -12.21 10.22 3.14
CA ILE A 281 -11.23 10.23 4.24
C ILE A 281 -10.84 11.69 4.59
N ASP A 282 -10.49 12.50 3.60
CA ASP A 282 -10.06 13.89 3.84
C ASP A 282 -11.20 14.78 4.37
N ASN A 283 -12.47 14.49 4.01
CA ASN A 283 -13.62 15.23 4.50
C ASN A 283 -14.09 14.77 5.90
N LYS A 284 -13.81 13.53 6.29
CA LYS A 284 -14.19 12.94 7.58
C LYS A 284 -12.99 12.24 8.22
N PRO A 285 -11.93 13.01 8.56
CA PRO A 285 -10.64 12.45 8.96
C PRO A 285 -10.66 11.67 10.28
N THR A 286 -11.70 11.88 11.11
CA THR A 286 -11.88 11.19 12.40
C THR A 286 -12.65 9.88 12.29
N GLN A 287 -13.05 9.47 11.09
CA GLN A 287 -13.72 8.20 10.84
C GLN A 287 -12.73 7.19 10.25
N SER A 288 -12.83 5.92 10.67
CA SER A 288 -11.96 4.85 10.20
C SER A 288 -12.20 4.47 8.73
N HIS A 289 -13.43 4.65 8.26
CA HIS A 289 -13.88 4.21 6.93
C HIS A 289 -13.63 2.72 6.66
N GLU A 290 -13.62 1.89 7.71
CA GLU A 290 -13.23 0.48 7.67
C GLU A 290 -13.92 -0.29 6.55
N LEU A 291 -15.26 -0.23 6.47
CA LEU A 291 -16.00 -0.97 5.44
C LEU A 291 -15.58 -0.57 4.03
N ALA A 292 -15.52 0.73 3.74
CA ALA A 292 -15.16 1.23 2.40
C ALA A 292 -13.71 0.86 2.03
N ILE A 293 -12.79 0.87 3.00
CA ILE A 293 -11.40 0.48 2.78
C ILE A 293 -11.26 -1.02 2.59
N ARG A 294 -11.99 -1.86 3.34
CA ARG A 294 -12.02 -3.31 3.11
C ARG A 294 -12.57 -3.64 1.72
N GLN A 295 -13.64 -2.96 1.29
CA GLN A 295 -14.20 -3.11 -0.06
C GLN A 295 -13.20 -2.70 -1.13
N LEU A 296 -12.48 -1.57 -0.97
CA LEU A 296 -11.41 -1.15 -1.87
C LEU A 296 -10.33 -2.23 -1.97
N ARG A 297 -9.79 -2.69 -0.84
CA ARG A 297 -8.72 -3.70 -0.81
C ARG A 297 -9.13 -4.99 -1.48
N SER A 298 -10.33 -5.49 -1.20
CA SER A 298 -10.88 -6.71 -1.82
C SER A 298 -11.06 -6.54 -3.33
N SER A 299 -11.58 -5.39 -3.77
CA SER A 299 -11.74 -5.07 -5.20
C SER A 299 -10.39 -5.00 -5.92
N VAL A 300 -9.40 -4.35 -5.32
CA VAL A 300 -8.05 -4.22 -5.92
C VAL A 300 -7.32 -5.56 -5.95
N GLU A 301 -7.46 -6.40 -4.92
CA GLU A 301 -6.90 -7.76 -4.94
C GLU A 301 -7.49 -8.57 -6.11
N GLN A 302 -8.80 -8.54 -6.28
CA GLN A 302 -9.47 -9.24 -7.38
C GLN A 302 -9.03 -8.68 -8.74
N LEU A 303 -8.98 -7.34 -8.88
CA LEU A 303 -8.48 -6.66 -10.08
C LEU A 303 -7.04 -7.10 -10.42
N ALA A 304 -6.15 -7.14 -9.43
CA ALA A 304 -4.76 -7.54 -9.65
C ALA A 304 -4.65 -8.99 -10.17
N ARG A 305 -5.44 -9.91 -9.62
CA ARG A 305 -5.53 -11.30 -10.10
C ARG A 305 -6.02 -11.35 -11.54
N GLU A 306 -7.09 -10.63 -11.84
CA GLU A 306 -7.67 -10.57 -13.18
C GLU A 306 -6.67 -9.97 -14.18
N VAL A 307 -5.99 -8.88 -13.85
CA VAL A 307 -5.00 -8.25 -14.74
C VAL A 307 -3.84 -9.19 -15.04
N ILE A 308 -3.27 -9.88 -14.04
CA ILE A 308 -2.17 -10.85 -14.26
C ILE A 308 -2.61 -11.93 -15.24
N GLU A 309 -3.80 -12.50 -15.04
CA GLU A 309 -4.34 -13.58 -15.86
C GLU A 309 -4.66 -13.10 -17.29
N VAL A 310 -5.42 -12.03 -17.41
CA VAL A 310 -5.90 -11.51 -18.70
C VAL A 310 -4.76 -11.00 -19.57
N VAL A 311 -3.79 -10.29 -18.98
CA VAL A 311 -2.61 -9.84 -19.73
C VAL A 311 -1.75 -11.04 -20.19
N GLY A 312 -1.66 -12.07 -19.34
CA GLY A 312 -0.99 -13.33 -19.71
C GLY A 312 -1.68 -14.03 -20.88
N GLN A 313 -3.00 -14.13 -20.87
CA GLN A 313 -3.79 -14.70 -21.98
C GLN A 313 -3.62 -13.88 -23.27
N ALA A 314 -3.62 -12.56 -23.17
CA ALA A 314 -3.56 -11.66 -24.31
C ALA A 314 -2.17 -11.62 -24.99
N LEU A 315 -1.09 -11.75 -24.22
CA LEU A 315 0.29 -11.60 -24.68
C LEU A 315 1.06 -12.94 -24.78
N GLY A 316 0.53 -13.99 -24.18
CA GLY A 316 1.19 -15.30 -24.09
C GLY A 316 2.43 -15.28 -23.19
N ALA A 317 3.30 -16.27 -23.34
CA ALA A 317 4.47 -16.46 -22.48
C ALA A 317 5.59 -15.42 -22.69
N ALA A 318 5.64 -14.76 -23.84
CA ALA A 318 6.77 -13.93 -24.24
C ALA A 318 7.14 -12.83 -23.21
N PRO A 319 6.24 -12.00 -22.66
CA PRO A 319 6.62 -10.98 -21.68
C PRO A 319 7.12 -11.57 -20.37
N PHE A 320 6.62 -12.74 -19.97
CA PHE A 320 7.10 -13.43 -18.76
C PHE A 320 8.53 -13.96 -18.89
N CYS A 321 8.98 -14.27 -20.13
CA CYS A 321 10.29 -14.86 -20.39
C CYS A 321 11.32 -13.83 -20.87
N ASN A 322 10.90 -12.78 -21.57
CA ASN A 322 11.77 -11.88 -22.32
C ASN A 322 11.76 -10.43 -21.82
N ASN A 323 10.89 -10.09 -20.85
CA ASN A 323 10.85 -8.76 -20.25
C ASN A 323 11.03 -8.86 -18.74
N ALA A 324 12.21 -8.48 -18.26
CA ALA A 324 12.59 -8.63 -16.86
C ALA A 324 11.68 -7.85 -15.90
N HIS A 325 11.25 -6.64 -16.29
CA HIS A 325 10.34 -5.82 -15.47
C HIS A 325 8.95 -6.46 -15.39
N PHE A 326 8.37 -6.85 -16.53
CA PHE A 326 7.06 -7.51 -16.55
C PHE A 326 7.06 -8.81 -15.73
N ALA A 327 8.07 -9.67 -15.97
CA ALA A 327 8.19 -10.95 -15.27
C ALA A 327 8.32 -10.76 -13.75
N ARG A 328 9.16 -9.81 -13.32
CA ARG A 328 9.33 -9.46 -11.91
C ARG A 328 8.04 -8.94 -11.32
N LEU A 329 7.44 -7.92 -11.94
CA LEU A 329 6.25 -7.27 -11.43
C LEU A 329 5.08 -8.26 -11.30
N SER A 330 4.90 -9.19 -12.26
CA SER A 330 3.87 -10.24 -12.19
C SER A 330 4.11 -11.21 -11.03
N ALA A 331 5.36 -11.65 -10.82
CA ALA A 331 5.73 -12.53 -9.73
C ALA A 331 5.54 -11.84 -8.36
N ASP A 332 6.03 -10.61 -8.24
CA ASP A 332 5.98 -9.84 -7.01
C ASP A 332 4.53 -9.51 -6.62
N LEU A 333 3.70 -9.05 -7.57
CA LEU A 333 2.30 -8.72 -7.31
C LEU A 333 1.50 -9.95 -6.84
N THR A 334 1.77 -11.13 -7.44
CA THR A 334 1.13 -12.40 -7.04
C THR A 334 1.35 -12.73 -5.57
N VAL A 335 2.53 -12.40 -5.02
CA VAL A 335 2.85 -12.58 -3.59
C VAL A 335 2.32 -11.43 -2.76
N PHE A 336 2.50 -10.18 -3.21
CA PHE A 336 2.17 -9.01 -2.40
C PHE A 336 0.67 -8.91 -2.08
N ILE A 337 -0.21 -9.26 -3.01
CA ILE A 337 -1.67 -9.27 -2.76
C ILE A 337 -2.10 -10.28 -1.69
N ARG A 338 -1.23 -11.23 -1.29
CA ARG A 338 -1.51 -12.16 -0.17
C ARG A 338 -1.49 -11.47 1.21
N GLN A 339 -1.09 -10.20 1.29
CA GLN A 339 -1.32 -9.37 2.48
C GLN A 339 -2.80 -9.00 2.69
N SER A 340 -3.67 -9.27 1.71
CA SER A 340 -5.11 -9.32 1.93
C SER A 340 -5.45 -10.53 2.79
N HIS A 341 -6.32 -10.36 3.77
CA HIS A 341 -6.80 -11.44 4.61
C HIS A 341 -7.95 -12.24 3.97
N GLY A 342 -8.22 -12.01 2.67
CA GLY A 342 -9.10 -12.79 1.82
C GLY A 342 -10.46 -13.07 2.43
N ALA A 343 -10.70 -14.33 2.84
CA ALA A 343 -11.99 -14.77 3.38
C ALA A 343 -12.40 -14.00 4.65
N PHE A 344 -11.45 -13.63 5.52
CA PHE A 344 -11.74 -12.84 6.71
C PHE A 344 -12.21 -11.43 6.36
N ASP A 345 -11.57 -10.76 5.39
CA ASP A 345 -12.01 -9.45 4.93
C ASP A 345 -13.41 -9.50 4.30
N LEU A 346 -13.69 -10.52 3.48
CA LEU A 346 -15.03 -10.72 2.90
C LEU A 346 -16.11 -10.97 3.95
N GLN A 347 -15.82 -11.78 4.97
CA GLN A 347 -16.72 -11.99 6.11
C GLN A 347 -17.03 -10.65 6.80
N LYS A 348 -15.98 -9.85 7.11
CA LYS A 348 -16.15 -8.55 7.78
C LYS A 348 -16.92 -7.54 6.92
N ILE A 349 -16.70 -7.52 5.61
CA ILE A 349 -17.48 -6.71 4.66
C ILE A 349 -18.96 -7.09 4.77
N GLY A 350 -19.29 -8.38 4.78
CA GLY A 350 -20.67 -8.86 4.90
C GLY A 350 -21.32 -8.46 6.23
N GLU A 351 -20.61 -8.65 7.34
CA GLU A 351 -21.07 -8.27 8.68
C GLU A 351 -21.35 -6.75 8.78
N LEU A 352 -20.39 -5.91 8.39
CA LEU A 352 -20.51 -4.45 8.44
C LEU A 352 -21.58 -3.92 7.49
N SER A 353 -21.72 -4.51 6.30
CA SER A 353 -22.79 -4.15 5.36
C SER A 353 -24.17 -4.46 5.92
N SER A 354 -24.34 -5.62 6.58
CA SER A 354 -25.60 -6.01 7.24
C SER A 354 -25.95 -5.06 8.40
N MET A 355 -24.96 -4.66 9.20
CA MET A 355 -25.16 -3.71 10.29
C MET A 355 -25.66 -2.35 9.77
N LEU A 356 -25.03 -1.80 8.73
CA LEU A 356 -25.45 -0.56 8.09
C LEU A 356 -26.88 -0.65 7.52
N ALA A 357 -27.24 -1.76 6.90
CA ALA A 357 -28.60 -1.98 6.41
C ALA A 357 -29.63 -1.95 7.55
N SER A 358 -29.30 -2.57 8.68
CA SER A 358 -30.18 -2.59 9.87
C SER A 358 -30.34 -1.20 10.49
N GLU A 359 -29.27 -0.43 10.60
CA GLU A 359 -29.31 0.95 11.11
C GLU A 359 -30.10 1.88 10.19
N SER A 360 -29.97 1.71 8.88
CA SER A 360 -30.74 2.47 7.89
C SER A 360 -32.21 2.15 7.99
N ALA A 361 -32.58 0.87 8.12
CA ALA A 361 -33.95 0.44 8.30
C ALA A 361 -34.57 0.98 9.58
N SER A 362 -33.84 0.99 10.69
CA SER A 362 -34.33 1.51 11.98
C SER A 362 -34.57 3.04 11.98
N LYS A 363 -33.80 3.78 11.21
CA LYS A 363 -34.02 5.25 11.03
C LYS A 363 -35.26 5.55 10.20
N LEU A 364 -35.56 4.70 9.21
CA LEU A 364 -36.72 4.84 8.31
C LEU A 364 -38.05 4.46 8.98
N THR A 365 -38.05 3.59 10.00
CA THR A 365 -39.26 3.24 10.77
C THR A 365 -39.79 4.38 11.63
N ASN A 366 -38.99 5.43 11.86
CA ASN A 366 -39.39 6.63 12.57
C ASN A 366 -39.98 7.71 11.65
N ASP A 367 -39.98 7.51 10.34
CA ASP A 367 -40.55 8.42 9.35
C ASP A 367 -41.71 7.68 8.63
N ASP A 368 -42.91 8.23 8.71
CA ASP A 368 -44.21 7.63 8.32
C ASP A 368 -44.36 7.41 6.78
N SER A 369 -43.30 7.13 6.04
CA SER A 369 -43.35 6.93 4.60
C SER A 369 -43.60 5.45 4.24
N SER A 370 -44.64 5.24 3.42
CA SER A 370 -45.21 3.96 3.01
C SER A 370 -44.40 3.17 1.95
N ASP A 371 -43.10 3.41 1.81
CA ASP A 371 -42.31 2.80 0.72
C ASP A 371 -41.70 1.47 1.15
N PHE A 372 -42.21 0.35 0.62
CA PHE A 372 -41.84 -1.02 0.99
C PHE A 372 -40.35 -1.32 0.69
N ILE A 373 -39.76 -0.70 -0.33
CA ILE A 373 -38.35 -0.89 -0.73
C ILE A 373 -37.41 -0.25 0.29
N ASN A 374 -37.77 0.91 0.84
CA ASN A 374 -36.99 1.60 1.85
C ASN A 374 -36.97 0.88 3.22
N ARG A 375 -37.99 0.05 3.50
CA ARG A 375 -38.08 -0.70 4.77
C ARG A 375 -37.03 -1.80 4.92
N GLN A 376 -36.36 -2.21 3.83
CA GLN A 376 -35.36 -3.28 3.85
C GLN A 376 -33.92 -2.75 4.02
N GLY A 377 -33.70 -1.43 4.16
CA GLY A 377 -32.37 -0.84 4.35
C GLY A 377 -31.40 -1.19 3.23
N ASN A 378 -31.81 -1.03 1.96
CA ASN A 378 -30.96 -1.34 0.81
C ASN A 378 -29.81 -0.32 0.66
N ILE A 379 -28.63 -0.69 1.12
CA ILE A 379 -27.42 0.15 1.06
C ILE A 379 -26.79 0.26 -0.34
N TRP A 380 -27.32 -0.45 -1.34
CA TRP A 380 -26.83 -0.43 -2.73
C TRP A 380 -27.73 0.36 -3.68
N GLN A 381 -28.67 1.16 -3.17
CA GLN A 381 -29.43 2.08 -4.02
C GLN A 381 -28.56 3.18 -4.60
N LEU A 382 -28.77 3.51 -5.90
CA LEU A 382 -28.12 4.60 -6.59
C LEU A 382 -28.72 5.95 -6.17
#